data_089924cd394f2ffa6e4bf375ac0b0831
#
_entry.id   089924cd394f2ffa6e4bf375ac0b0831
#
_cell.length_a   1.000
_cell.length_b   1.000
_cell.length_c   1.000
_cell.angle_alpha   90.00
_cell.angle_beta   90.00
_cell.angle_gamma   90.00
#
_symmetry.space_group_name_H-M   'P 1'
#
loop_
_entity.id
_entity.type
_entity.pdbx_description
1 polymer ?
#
loop_
_entity_poly.entity_id
_entity_poly.type
_entity_poly.pdbx_seq_one_letter_code
_entity_poly.pdbx_strand_id
1 'polypeptide(L)'
;MCIRDSLKIDDLKKSLDNIQENSPIDTPRLLTAALGLGSETGEFVEIVKKMILQGKPADEDNIFHMKRELGDVMWYWVTACMALDLDPVEVISENQKKLEARYGEQFTIDQSEVRAKGDL
;
A
#
# COMPACT_ATOMS: atom_id res chain seq x y z
N MET A 1 -13.68 21.53 18.38
CA MET A 1 -13.88 21.76 16.95
C MET A 1 -15.00 20.87 16.43
N CYS A 2 -15.93 21.43 15.70
CA CYS A 2 -17.03 20.68 15.09
C CYS A 2 -16.48 19.86 13.90
N ILE A 3 -16.96 18.62 13.72
CA ILE A 3 -16.58 17.78 12.56
C ILE A 3 -16.84 18.52 11.24
N ARG A 4 -17.94 19.28 11.17
CA ARG A 4 -18.29 20.07 10.01
C ARG A 4 -17.21 21.10 9.65
N ASP A 5 -16.56 21.67 10.64
CA ASP A 5 -15.50 22.66 10.40
C ASP A 5 -14.19 22.01 9.93
N SER A 6 -13.89 20.79 10.41
CA SER A 6 -12.68 20.06 10.00
C SER A 6 -12.77 19.44 8.61
N LEU A 7 -13.97 19.36 8.02
CA LEU A 7 -14.21 18.75 6.70
C LEU A 7 -14.61 19.77 5.64
N LYS A 8 -14.19 21.04 5.80
CA LYS A 8 -14.48 22.06 4.78
C LYS A 8 -13.72 21.75 3.48
N ILE A 9 -14.45 21.79 2.37
CA ILE A 9 -13.91 21.53 1.03
C ILE A 9 -12.77 22.50 0.69
N ASP A 10 -12.91 23.78 1.08
CA ASP A 10 -11.88 24.78 0.80
C ASP A 10 -10.57 24.49 1.52
N ASP A 11 -10.62 23.95 2.75
CA ASP A 11 -9.42 23.56 3.50
C ASP A 11 -8.75 22.35 2.88
N LEU A 12 -9.53 21.37 2.43
CA LEU A 12 -9.02 20.21 1.71
C LEU A 12 -8.32 20.63 0.41
N LYS A 13 -8.97 21.49 -0.37
CA LYS A 13 -8.42 22.00 -1.62
C LYS A 13 -7.09 22.73 -1.39
N LYS A 14 -7.01 23.56 -0.36
CA LYS A 14 -5.77 24.26 0.00
C LYS A 14 -4.65 23.29 0.34
N SER A 15 -4.95 22.23 1.09
CA SER A 15 -3.98 21.21 1.43
C SER A 15 -3.45 20.50 0.19
N LEU A 16 -4.34 20.11 -0.71
CA LEU A 16 -3.96 19.43 -1.97
C LEU A 16 -3.11 20.35 -2.85
N ASP A 17 -3.53 21.60 -3.03
CA ASP A 17 -2.81 22.57 -3.84
C ASP A 17 -1.42 22.87 -3.24
N ASN A 18 -1.33 22.97 -1.92
CA ASN A 18 -0.06 23.23 -1.23
C ASN A 18 0.94 22.09 -1.45
N ILE A 19 0.49 20.85 -1.36
CA ILE A 19 1.36 19.68 -1.63
C ILE A 19 1.85 19.72 -3.08
N GLN A 20 0.95 19.94 -4.01
CA GLN A 20 1.28 19.90 -5.43
C GLN A 20 2.20 21.06 -5.86
N GLU A 21 2.03 22.25 -5.27
CA GLU A 21 2.85 23.40 -5.58
C GLU A 21 4.26 23.34 -4.98
N ASN A 22 4.41 22.67 -3.83
CA ASN A 22 5.65 22.65 -3.06
C ASN A 22 6.43 21.32 -3.13
N SER A 23 6.00 20.40 -3.97
CA SER A 23 6.65 19.08 -4.10
C SER A 23 6.44 18.52 -5.51
N PRO A 24 7.19 17.48 -5.90
CA PRO A 24 6.98 16.81 -7.19
C PRO A 24 5.79 15.86 -7.17
N ILE A 25 4.96 15.88 -6.14
CA ILE A 25 3.86 14.94 -5.96
C ILE A 25 2.69 15.29 -6.88
N ASP A 26 2.23 14.30 -7.65
CA ASP A 26 0.96 14.38 -8.38
C ASP A 26 -0.16 14.01 -7.39
N THR A 27 -0.74 15.03 -6.76
CA THR A 27 -1.66 14.84 -5.63
C THR A 27 -2.93 14.08 -6.01
N PRO A 28 -3.63 14.40 -7.13
CA PRO A 28 -4.80 13.62 -7.52
C PRO A 28 -4.48 12.14 -7.78
N ARG A 29 -3.37 11.87 -8.44
CA ARG A 29 -2.91 10.50 -8.70
C ARG A 29 -2.57 9.77 -7.42
N LEU A 30 -1.90 10.44 -6.47
CA LEU A 30 -1.57 9.85 -5.17
C LEU A 30 -2.83 9.46 -4.41
N LEU A 31 -3.83 10.33 -4.38
CA LEU A 31 -5.09 10.04 -3.71
C LEU A 31 -5.79 8.84 -4.34
N THR A 32 -5.87 8.79 -5.66
CA THR A 32 -6.44 7.67 -6.40
C THR A 32 -5.69 6.37 -6.08
N ALA A 33 -4.36 6.43 -6.10
CA ALA A 33 -3.52 5.26 -5.81
C ALA A 33 -3.71 4.77 -4.36
N ALA A 34 -3.75 5.68 -3.41
CA ALA A 34 -3.93 5.32 -2.00
C ALA A 34 -5.27 4.62 -1.76
N LEU A 35 -6.35 5.19 -2.29
CA LEU A 35 -7.69 4.61 -2.14
C LEU A 35 -7.80 3.28 -2.88
N GLY A 36 -7.26 3.20 -4.10
CA GLY A 36 -7.27 1.97 -4.89
C GLY A 36 -6.44 0.86 -4.25
N LEU A 37 -5.26 1.19 -3.74
CA LEU A 37 -4.39 0.22 -3.07
C LEU A 37 -5.09 -0.39 -1.85
N GLY A 38 -5.71 0.43 -1.02
CA GLY A 38 -6.47 -0.04 0.14
C GLY A 38 -7.67 -0.89 -0.25
N SER A 39 -8.42 -0.45 -1.25
CA SER A 39 -9.61 -1.16 -1.74
C SER A 39 -9.26 -2.53 -2.31
N GLU A 40 -8.26 -2.62 -3.19
CA GLU A 40 -7.87 -3.88 -3.81
C GLU A 40 -7.23 -4.85 -2.82
N THR A 41 -6.47 -4.33 -1.86
CA THR A 41 -5.95 -5.14 -0.76
C THR A 41 -7.11 -5.75 0.04
N GLY A 42 -8.16 -4.98 0.29
CA GLY A 42 -9.37 -5.45 0.96
C GLY A 42 -10.09 -6.54 0.16
N GLU A 43 -10.17 -6.41 -1.16
CA GLU A 43 -10.75 -7.43 -2.05
C GLU A 43 -9.99 -8.76 -1.94
N PHE A 44 -8.66 -8.69 -1.95
CA PHE A 44 -7.82 -9.88 -1.76
C PHE A 44 -8.07 -10.51 -0.39
N VAL A 45 -8.09 -9.71 0.67
CA VAL A 45 -8.35 -10.17 2.04
C VAL A 45 -9.70 -10.86 2.14
N GLU A 46 -10.73 -10.33 1.46
CA GLU A 46 -12.07 -10.91 1.48
C GLU A 46 -12.10 -12.32 0.89
N ILE A 47 -11.37 -12.56 -0.20
CA ILE A 47 -11.27 -13.91 -0.78
C ILE A 47 -10.60 -14.87 0.20
N VAL A 48 -9.49 -14.47 0.80
CA VAL A 48 -8.77 -15.28 1.79
C VAL A 48 -9.66 -15.59 2.99
N LYS A 49 -10.36 -14.58 3.49
CA LYS A 49 -11.29 -14.73 4.61
C LYS A 49 -12.38 -15.77 4.31
N LYS A 50 -12.97 -15.72 3.13
CA LYS A 50 -14.01 -16.66 2.73
C LYS A 50 -13.48 -18.09 2.62
N MET A 51 -12.26 -18.26 2.14
CA MET A 51 -11.63 -19.58 2.06
C MET A 51 -11.35 -20.15 3.45
N ILE A 52 -10.77 -19.36 4.33
CA ILE A 52 -10.31 -19.81 5.64
C ILE A 52 -11.47 -19.93 6.64
N LEU A 53 -12.33 -18.92 6.72
CA LEU A 53 -13.37 -18.84 7.75
C LEU A 53 -14.72 -19.41 7.33
N GLN A 54 -15.02 -19.46 6.02
CA GLN A 54 -16.29 -19.93 5.50
C GLN A 54 -16.18 -21.23 4.69
N GLY A 55 -15.00 -21.81 4.63
CA GLY A 55 -14.78 -23.08 3.93
C GLY A 55 -14.96 -23.03 2.43
N LYS A 56 -14.81 -21.88 1.80
CA LYS A 56 -14.80 -21.79 0.35
C LYS A 56 -13.59 -22.51 -0.21
N PRO A 57 -13.73 -23.23 -1.35
CA PRO A 57 -12.65 -24.04 -1.85
C PRO A 57 -11.46 -23.22 -2.37
N ALA A 58 -10.25 -23.75 -2.16
CA ALA A 58 -9.04 -23.19 -2.75
C ALA A 58 -8.87 -23.77 -4.16
N ASP A 59 -9.86 -23.55 -5.01
CA ASP A 59 -9.90 -24.07 -6.38
C ASP A 59 -9.25 -23.08 -7.37
N GLU A 60 -9.20 -23.50 -8.63
CA GLU A 60 -8.60 -22.69 -9.69
C GLU A 60 -9.28 -21.34 -9.86
N ASP A 61 -10.61 -21.27 -9.69
CA ASP A 61 -11.36 -20.04 -9.83
C ASP A 61 -11.00 -19.03 -8.73
N ASN A 62 -10.93 -19.47 -7.48
CA ASN A 62 -10.55 -18.60 -6.37
C ASN A 62 -9.08 -18.19 -6.45
N ILE A 63 -8.20 -19.08 -6.85
CA ILE A 63 -6.78 -18.76 -7.08
C ILE A 63 -6.64 -17.74 -8.20
N PHE A 64 -7.36 -17.92 -9.30
CA PHE A 64 -7.36 -16.97 -10.41
C PHE A 64 -7.89 -15.59 -9.97
N HIS A 65 -8.94 -15.58 -9.15
CA HIS A 65 -9.50 -14.34 -8.60
C HIS A 65 -8.46 -13.59 -7.75
N MET A 66 -7.78 -14.32 -6.85
CA MET A 66 -6.70 -13.74 -6.04
C MET A 66 -5.55 -13.21 -6.90
N LYS A 67 -5.20 -13.93 -7.96
CA LYS A 67 -4.18 -13.48 -8.92
C LYS A 67 -4.55 -12.13 -9.53
N ARG A 68 -5.81 -11.95 -9.90
CA ARG A 68 -6.29 -10.67 -10.47
C ARG A 68 -6.24 -9.56 -9.45
N GLU A 69 -6.66 -9.82 -8.20
CA GLU A 69 -6.61 -8.82 -7.14
C GLU A 69 -5.18 -8.42 -6.79
N LEU A 70 -4.25 -9.37 -6.78
CA LEU A 70 -2.83 -9.05 -6.58
C LEU A 70 -2.27 -8.21 -7.71
N GLY A 71 -2.73 -8.45 -8.94
CA GLY A 71 -2.38 -7.60 -10.08
C GLY A 71 -2.88 -6.17 -9.91
N ASP A 72 -4.11 -6.01 -9.44
CA ASP A 72 -4.68 -4.69 -9.19
C ASP A 72 -3.96 -3.95 -8.06
N VAL A 73 -3.56 -4.68 -7.00
CA VAL A 73 -2.75 -4.13 -5.91
C VAL A 73 -1.42 -3.60 -6.48
N MET A 74 -0.76 -4.37 -7.32
CA MET A 74 0.50 -3.95 -7.94
C MET A 74 0.30 -2.72 -8.84
N TRP A 75 -0.79 -2.67 -9.59
CA TRP A 75 -1.12 -1.52 -10.42
C TRP A 75 -1.19 -0.23 -9.60
N TYR A 76 -1.91 -0.25 -8.49
CA TYR A 76 -2.04 0.93 -7.63
C TYR A 76 -0.74 1.24 -6.90
N TRP A 77 0.04 0.23 -6.55
CA TRP A 77 1.35 0.41 -5.94
C TRP A 77 2.29 1.15 -6.90
N VAL A 78 2.36 0.72 -8.16
CA VAL A 78 3.16 1.39 -9.18
C VAL A 78 2.65 2.83 -9.40
N THR A 79 1.34 2.99 -9.46
CA THR A 79 0.71 4.31 -9.62
C THR A 79 1.10 5.24 -8.46
N ALA A 80 1.15 4.74 -7.23
CA ALA A 80 1.60 5.50 -6.07
C ALA A 80 3.07 5.91 -6.20
N CYS A 81 3.94 5.01 -6.64
CA CYS A 81 5.34 5.34 -6.89
C CYS A 81 5.46 6.48 -7.91
N MET A 82 4.73 6.39 -9.01
CA MET A 82 4.73 7.43 -10.04
C MET A 82 4.21 8.76 -9.51
N ALA A 83 3.16 8.73 -8.70
CA ALA A 83 2.59 9.94 -8.10
C ALA A 83 3.58 10.65 -7.17
N LEU A 84 4.47 9.89 -6.54
CA LEU A 84 5.52 10.39 -5.63
C LEU A 84 6.84 10.70 -6.36
N ASP A 85 6.86 10.56 -7.67
CA ASP A 85 8.07 10.72 -8.51
C ASP A 85 9.19 9.76 -8.06
N LEU A 86 8.82 8.54 -7.71
CA LEU A 86 9.75 7.49 -7.30
C LEU A 86 9.85 6.41 -8.37
N ASP A 87 11.06 5.91 -8.59
CA ASP A 87 11.29 4.73 -9.43
C ASP A 87 10.84 3.47 -8.67
N PRO A 88 9.88 2.69 -9.19
CA PRO A 88 9.44 1.46 -8.52
C PRO A 88 10.58 0.49 -8.20
N VAL A 89 11.58 0.40 -9.06
CA VAL A 89 12.76 -0.47 -8.85
C VAL A 89 13.55 0.00 -7.64
N GLU A 90 13.73 1.30 -7.47
CA GLU A 90 14.41 1.85 -6.30
C GLU A 90 13.62 1.63 -5.01
N VAL A 91 12.31 1.69 -5.08
CA VAL A 91 11.45 1.38 -3.91
C VAL A 91 11.63 -0.07 -3.49
N ILE A 92 11.64 -1.00 -4.44
CA ILE A 92 11.90 -2.42 -4.18
C ILE A 92 13.31 -2.61 -3.59
N SER A 93 14.30 -1.94 -4.16
CA SER A 93 15.69 -2.02 -3.69
C SER A 93 15.83 -1.51 -2.26
N GLU A 94 15.18 -0.41 -1.93
CA GLU A 94 15.20 0.13 -0.57
C GLU A 94 14.54 -0.83 0.43
N ASN A 95 13.44 -1.46 0.05
CA ASN A 95 12.80 -2.47 0.88
C ASN A 95 13.71 -3.68 1.09
N GLN A 96 14.41 -4.12 0.05
CA GLN A 96 15.35 -5.22 0.12
C GLN A 96 16.49 -4.92 1.10
N LYS A 97 17.06 -3.72 1.03
CA LYS A 97 18.09 -3.28 1.97
C LYS A 97 17.58 -3.26 3.41
N LYS A 98 16.37 -2.77 3.61
CA LYS A 98 15.72 -2.75 4.92
C LYS A 98 15.57 -4.17 5.49
N LEU A 99 15.12 -5.11 4.67
CA LEU A 99 14.93 -6.50 5.08
C LEU A 99 16.26 -7.19 5.37
N GLU A 100 17.29 -6.95 4.57
CA GLU A 100 18.63 -7.48 4.80
C GLU A 100 19.22 -6.95 6.12
N ALA A 101 19.03 -5.67 6.41
CA ALA A 101 19.50 -5.08 7.67
C ALA A 101 18.77 -5.65 8.87
N ARG A 102 17.47 -5.99 8.71
CA ARG A 102 16.63 -6.50 9.80
C ARG A 102 16.82 -8.00 10.05
N TYR A 103 16.91 -8.79 8.98
CA TYR A 103 16.88 -10.26 9.05
C TYR A 103 18.15 -10.94 8.56
N GLY A 104 19.09 -10.20 7.98
CA GLY A 104 20.23 -10.78 7.31
C GLY A 104 19.84 -11.54 6.06
N GLU A 105 20.54 -12.64 5.75
CA GLU A 105 20.23 -13.49 4.58
C GLU A 105 19.08 -14.46 4.84
N GLN A 106 18.72 -14.67 6.11
CA GLN A 106 17.68 -15.62 6.50
C GLN A 106 16.64 -14.92 7.38
N PHE A 107 15.37 -15.10 7.01
CA PHE A 107 14.24 -14.65 7.80
C PHE A 107 14.05 -15.57 8.99
N THR A 108 14.00 -15.02 10.21
CA THR A 108 13.65 -15.76 11.43
C THR A 108 12.50 -15.04 12.14
N ILE A 109 11.70 -15.82 12.89
CA ILE A 109 10.59 -15.25 13.68
C ILE A 109 11.14 -14.28 14.73
N ASP A 110 12.23 -14.62 15.38
CA ASP A 110 12.86 -13.78 16.40
C ASP A 110 13.26 -12.41 15.83
N GLN A 111 13.89 -12.41 14.66
CA GLN A 111 14.27 -11.16 13.98
C GLN A 111 13.05 -10.37 13.49
N SER A 112 11.99 -11.06 13.13
CA SER A 112 10.72 -10.42 12.74
C SER A 112 10.07 -9.68 13.90
N GLU A 113 10.16 -10.24 15.11
CA GLU A 113 9.53 -9.67 16.31
C GLU A 113 10.39 -8.61 16.98
N VAL A 114 11.73 -8.75 16.90
CA VAL A 114 12.69 -7.84 17.54
C VAL A 114 13.38 -7.01 16.48
N ARG A 115 12.94 -5.78 16.32
CA ARG A 115 13.53 -4.86 15.35
C ARG A 115 14.88 -4.35 15.82
N ALA A 116 15.82 -4.18 14.89
CA ALA A 116 17.06 -3.52 15.15
C ALA A 116 16.82 -2.08 15.60
N LYS A 117 17.70 -1.56 16.47
CA LYS A 117 17.59 -0.18 16.95
C LYS A 117 17.73 0.79 15.77
N GLY A 118 16.74 1.67 15.62
CA GLY A 118 16.67 2.64 14.52
C GLY A 118 16.00 2.13 13.26
N ASP A 119 15.55 0.88 13.23
CA ASP A 119 14.78 0.32 12.12
C ASP A 119 13.30 0.65 12.30
N LEU A 120 12.75 1.34 11.35
CA LEU A 120 11.35 1.77 11.33
C LEU A 120 10.49 0.83 10.50
#